data_e2bd14aaa931ecf0df2d04c92a667ab0
#
_entry.id   e2bd14aaa931ecf0df2d04c92a667ab0
#
_cell.length_a   1.000
_cell.length_b   1.000
_cell.length_c   1.000
_cell.angle_alpha   90.00
_cell.angle_beta   90.00
_cell.angle_gamma   90.00
#
_symmetry.space_group_name_H-M   'P 1'
#
loop_
_entity.id
_entity.type
_entity.pdbx_description
1 polymer ?
#
loop_
_entity_poly.entity_id
_entity_poly.type
_entity_poly.pdbx_seq_one_letter_code
_entity_poly.pdbx_strand_id
1 'polypeptide(L)'
;MSNTYNWIIEKIDCIPSLNGQTDVVCNVHWRVNGISSETYSVPNITGSSTSYPYFATVCGNQLLSYETGQSFTPFSQLTETIVLGWVQNAIGTNEITEIQNEIDALLNNLINPTVITPNLPWNNI
;
A
#
# COMPACT_ATOMS: atom_id res chain seq x y z
N MET A 1 8.83 -14.85 11.21
CA MET A 1 7.67 -14.42 10.41
C MET A 1 8.09 -13.28 9.49
N SER A 2 7.81 -13.40 8.21
CA SER A 2 8.12 -12.35 7.25
C SER A 2 6.86 -11.96 6.49
N ASN A 3 6.68 -10.65 6.33
CA ASN A 3 5.57 -10.10 5.56
C ASN A 3 6.08 -9.63 4.21
N THR A 4 5.19 -9.62 3.23
CA THR A 4 5.48 -9.13 1.89
C THR A 4 4.76 -7.79 1.70
N TYR A 5 5.44 -6.85 1.05
CA TYR A 5 4.89 -5.52 0.80
C TYR A 5 4.83 -5.30 -0.69
N ASN A 6 3.64 -4.92 -1.17
CA ASN A 6 3.42 -4.66 -2.58
C ASN A 6 2.96 -3.22 -2.76
N TRP A 7 3.76 -2.42 -3.44
CA TRP A 7 3.46 -1.01 -3.70
C TRP A 7 2.68 -0.87 -5.01
N ILE A 8 1.61 -0.07 -4.95
CA ILE A 8 0.74 0.16 -6.10
C ILE A 8 0.53 1.66 -6.25
N ILE A 9 0.58 2.14 -7.48
CA ILE A 9 0.18 3.51 -7.81
C ILE A 9 -1.31 3.45 -8.15
N GLU A 10 -2.12 4.20 -7.39
CA GLU A 10 -3.57 4.19 -7.58
C GLU A 10 -4.03 5.30 -8.52
N LYS A 11 -3.40 6.47 -8.41
CA LYS A 11 -3.85 7.64 -9.15
C LYS A 11 -2.71 8.66 -9.19
N ILE A 12 -2.65 9.41 -10.28
CA ILE A 12 -1.66 10.46 -10.47
C ILE A 12 -2.39 11.75 -10.80
N ASP A 13 -2.06 12.81 -10.09
CA ASP A 13 -2.55 14.15 -10.38
C ASP A 13 -1.46 14.93 -11.11
N CYS A 14 -1.83 15.64 -12.14
CA CYS A 14 -0.89 16.40 -12.97
C CYS A 14 -1.31 17.86 -13.07
N ILE A 15 -0.30 18.72 -13.22
CA ILE A 15 -0.49 20.10 -13.65
C ILE A 15 -0.57 20.05 -15.18
N PRO A 16 -1.66 20.53 -15.79
CA PRO A 16 -1.81 20.41 -17.25
C PRO A 16 -0.70 21.06 -18.04
N SER A 17 -0.16 22.19 -17.54
CA SER A 17 0.93 22.89 -18.21
C SER A 17 1.80 23.59 -17.20
N LEU A 18 3.10 23.37 -17.27
CA LEU A 18 4.06 24.00 -16.38
C LEU A 18 5.41 24.10 -17.09
N ASN A 19 5.95 25.31 -17.21
CA ASN A 19 7.28 25.57 -17.79
C ASN A 19 7.46 24.93 -19.18
N GLY A 20 6.40 25.00 -20.01
CA GLY A 20 6.44 24.45 -21.36
C GLY A 20 6.19 22.96 -21.45
N GLN A 21 5.99 22.28 -20.34
CA GLN A 21 5.69 20.86 -20.31
C GLN A 21 4.21 20.63 -20.04
N THR A 22 3.66 19.54 -20.55
CA THR A 22 2.26 19.16 -20.35
C THR A 22 2.16 17.95 -19.45
N ASP A 23 1.06 17.87 -18.69
CA ASP A 23 0.76 16.76 -17.77
C ASP A 23 1.94 16.48 -16.82
N VAL A 24 2.33 17.51 -16.08
CA VAL A 24 3.43 17.44 -15.12
C VAL A 24 2.93 16.83 -13.83
N VAL A 25 3.46 15.68 -13.46
CA VAL A 25 3.05 14.96 -12.26
C VAL A 25 3.33 15.82 -11.02
N CYS A 26 2.30 16.07 -10.21
CA CYS A 26 2.44 16.88 -9.00
C CYS A 26 2.03 16.15 -7.74
N ASN A 27 1.24 15.10 -7.85
CA ASN A 27 0.82 14.31 -6.68
C ASN A 27 0.56 12.88 -7.09
N VAL A 28 1.11 11.94 -6.34
CA VAL A 28 0.94 10.52 -6.61
C VAL A 28 0.24 9.87 -5.43
N HIS A 29 -0.88 9.22 -5.70
CA HIS A 29 -1.60 8.44 -4.70
C HIS A 29 -1.10 7.01 -4.75
N TRP A 30 -0.55 6.55 -3.63
CA TRP A 30 0.06 5.23 -3.54
C TRP A 30 -0.64 4.38 -2.49
N ARG A 31 -0.50 3.09 -2.62
CA ARG A 31 -0.98 2.11 -1.66
C ARG A 31 0.07 1.04 -1.46
N VAL A 32 0.25 0.60 -0.22
CA VAL A 32 1.09 -0.55 0.09
C VAL A 32 0.21 -1.63 0.67
N ASN A 33 0.19 -2.78 0.02
CA ASN A 33 -0.52 -3.95 0.49
C ASN A 33 0.47 -4.86 1.21
N GLY A 34 0.18 -5.17 2.46
CA GLY A 34 0.97 -6.10 3.24
C GLY A 34 0.29 -7.46 3.30
N ILE A 35 1.05 -8.51 3.08
CA ILE A 35 0.56 -9.88 3.10
C ILE A 35 1.42 -10.65 4.09
N SER A 36 0.77 -11.32 5.05
CA SER A 36 1.49 -12.07 6.07
C SER A 36 1.95 -13.43 5.55
N SER A 37 3.00 -13.96 6.18
CA SER A 37 3.41 -15.34 5.96
C SER A 37 2.52 -16.33 6.70
N GLU A 38 1.75 -15.86 7.69
CA GLU A 38 0.80 -16.68 8.41
C GLU A 38 -0.57 -16.62 7.73
N THR A 39 -1.33 -17.69 7.87
CA THR A 39 -2.62 -17.85 7.20
C THR A 39 -3.71 -18.22 8.19
N TYR A 40 -4.96 -18.01 7.79
CA TYR A 40 -6.13 -18.52 8.48
C TYR A 40 -6.93 -19.39 7.51
N SER A 41 -7.72 -20.32 8.05
CA SER A 41 -8.51 -21.25 7.23
C SER A 41 -9.99 -20.92 7.30
N VAL A 42 -10.64 -21.00 6.16
CA VAL A 42 -12.09 -20.81 6.04
C VAL A 42 -12.70 -22.13 5.56
N PRO A 43 -13.68 -22.70 6.29
CA PRO A 43 -14.33 -23.93 5.86
C PRO A 43 -15.14 -23.72 4.58
N ASN A 44 -15.07 -24.72 3.69
CA ASN A 44 -15.86 -24.73 2.46
C ASN A 44 -17.14 -25.56 2.66
N ILE A 45 -18.10 -25.34 1.79
CA ILE A 45 -19.35 -26.11 1.79
C ILE A 45 -19.07 -27.60 1.61
N THR A 46 -18.01 -27.96 0.87
CA THR A 46 -17.66 -29.34 0.54
C THR A 46 -16.99 -30.10 1.68
N GLY A 47 -16.73 -29.46 2.82
CA GLY A 47 -16.06 -30.08 3.96
C GLY A 47 -14.56 -29.89 3.99
N SER A 48 -13.96 -29.35 2.92
CA SER A 48 -12.55 -28.96 2.92
C SER A 48 -12.42 -27.53 3.45
N SER A 49 -11.22 -26.99 3.51
CA SER A 49 -10.97 -25.59 3.90
C SER A 49 -9.99 -24.95 2.95
N THR A 50 -10.09 -23.64 2.85
CA THR A 50 -9.17 -22.82 2.05
C THR A 50 -8.40 -21.90 2.98
N SER A 51 -7.09 -21.84 2.79
CA SER A 51 -6.21 -20.98 3.59
C SER A 51 -6.00 -19.64 2.88
N TYR A 52 -6.03 -18.57 3.65
CA TYR A 52 -5.81 -17.20 3.17
C TYR A 52 -4.76 -16.52 4.05
N PRO A 53 -3.86 -15.74 3.46
CA PRO A 53 -2.96 -14.93 4.27
C PRO A 53 -3.73 -13.76 4.91
N TYR A 54 -3.21 -13.26 6.02
CA TYR A 54 -3.71 -12.00 6.56
C TYR A 54 -3.26 -10.86 5.67
N PHE A 55 -4.07 -9.83 5.58
CA PHE A 55 -3.88 -8.73 4.64
C PHE A 55 -4.13 -7.40 5.36
N ALA A 56 -3.28 -6.43 5.10
CA ALA A 56 -3.46 -5.07 5.59
C ALA A 56 -2.96 -4.11 4.53
N THR A 57 -3.45 -2.88 4.55
CA THR A 57 -3.08 -1.88 3.57
C THR A 57 -2.86 -0.53 4.24
N VAL A 58 -1.90 0.21 3.73
CA VAL A 58 -1.66 1.61 4.08
C VAL A 58 -1.61 2.38 2.77
N CYS A 59 -2.30 3.51 2.71
CA CYS A 59 -2.28 4.35 1.52
C CYS A 59 -1.95 5.78 1.91
N GLY A 60 -1.50 6.54 0.93
CA GLY A 60 -1.17 7.93 1.12
C GLY A 60 -0.95 8.61 -0.20
N ASN A 61 -0.37 9.79 -0.13
CA ASN A 61 -0.03 10.54 -1.33
C ASN A 61 1.30 11.24 -1.14
N GLN A 62 2.02 11.43 -2.23
CA GLN A 62 3.30 12.11 -2.23
C GLN A 62 3.26 13.25 -3.23
N LEU A 63 3.51 14.45 -2.74
CA LEU A 63 3.65 15.62 -3.58
C LEU A 63 5.02 15.59 -4.26
N LEU A 64 5.04 15.92 -5.53
CA LEU A 64 6.25 16.02 -6.32
C LEU A 64 6.30 17.38 -6.98
N SER A 65 7.49 17.88 -7.22
CA SER A 65 7.67 19.13 -7.93
C SER A 65 8.65 18.95 -9.09
N TYR A 66 8.31 19.56 -10.20
CA TYR A 66 9.22 19.64 -11.35
C TYR A 66 9.86 21.02 -11.38
N GLU A 67 11.18 21.04 -11.40
CA GLU A 67 11.92 22.30 -11.49
C GLU A 67 12.53 22.44 -12.89
N THR A 68 12.57 23.69 -13.37
CA THR A 68 13.18 24.00 -14.65
C THR A 68 14.64 23.54 -14.67
N GLY A 69 15.02 22.86 -15.76
CA GLY A 69 16.36 22.32 -15.91
C GLY A 69 16.51 20.87 -15.52
N GLN A 70 15.51 20.28 -14.86
CA GLN A 70 15.49 18.84 -14.59
C GLN A 70 15.07 18.08 -15.84
N SER A 71 15.50 16.83 -15.92
CA SER A 71 15.02 15.92 -16.96
C SER A 71 13.53 15.71 -16.83
N PHE A 72 12.81 15.77 -17.94
CA PHE A 72 11.37 15.57 -17.95
C PHE A 72 11.03 14.34 -18.76
N THR A 73 10.25 13.42 -18.16
CA THR A 73 9.72 12.26 -18.86
C THR A 73 8.26 12.54 -19.23
N PRO A 74 7.90 12.54 -20.52
CA PRO A 74 6.51 12.76 -20.92
C PRO A 74 5.57 11.76 -20.27
N PHE A 75 4.38 12.22 -19.92
CA PHE A 75 3.40 11.39 -19.20
C PHE A 75 3.11 10.07 -19.91
N SER A 76 3.02 10.10 -21.24
CA SER A 76 2.75 8.90 -22.04
C SER A 76 3.85 7.85 -21.98
N GLN A 77 5.04 8.21 -21.51
CA GLN A 77 6.19 7.31 -21.40
C GLN A 77 6.41 6.82 -19.97
N LEU A 78 5.59 7.23 -19.01
CA LEU A 78 5.73 6.81 -17.63
C LEU A 78 5.31 5.35 -17.48
N THR A 79 6.01 4.65 -16.60
CA THR A 79 5.64 3.32 -16.14
C THR A 79 5.45 3.35 -14.64
N GLU A 80 4.75 2.34 -14.10
CA GLU A 80 4.58 2.24 -12.66
C GLU A 80 5.92 2.19 -11.93
N THR A 81 6.89 1.48 -12.48
CA THR A 81 8.23 1.37 -11.89
C THR A 81 8.91 2.74 -11.78
N ILE A 82 8.81 3.57 -12.82
CA ILE A 82 9.39 4.91 -12.80
C ILE A 82 8.73 5.76 -11.71
N VAL A 83 7.41 5.77 -11.68
CA VAL A 83 6.65 6.59 -10.72
C VAL A 83 6.89 6.10 -9.29
N LEU A 84 6.92 4.79 -9.07
CA LEU A 84 7.24 4.23 -7.76
C LEU A 84 8.63 4.66 -7.29
N GLY A 85 9.61 4.69 -8.19
CA GLY A 85 10.95 5.17 -7.89
C GLY A 85 10.92 6.61 -7.39
N TRP A 86 10.16 7.47 -8.03
CA TRP A 86 10.01 8.86 -7.61
C TRP A 86 9.37 8.96 -6.22
N VAL A 87 8.30 8.21 -5.99
CA VAL A 87 7.56 8.22 -4.73
C VAL A 87 8.46 7.73 -3.59
N GLN A 88 9.09 6.59 -3.77
CA GLN A 88 9.92 5.99 -2.72
C GLN A 88 11.14 6.86 -2.41
N ASN A 89 11.71 7.49 -3.43
CA ASN A 89 12.84 8.39 -3.26
C ASN A 89 12.43 9.66 -2.49
N ALA A 90 11.25 10.18 -2.79
CA ALA A 90 10.71 11.36 -2.10
C ALA A 90 10.31 11.06 -0.66
N ILE A 91 9.71 9.90 -0.42
CA ILE A 91 9.32 9.46 0.92
C ILE A 91 10.56 9.24 1.79
N GLY A 92 11.57 8.58 1.25
CA GLY A 92 12.81 8.29 1.95
C GLY A 92 12.77 6.97 2.74
N THR A 93 13.94 6.43 3.00
CA THR A 93 14.11 5.12 3.61
C THR A 93 13.46 5.02 4.99
N ASN A 94 13.61 6.06 5.82
CA ASN A 94 13.06 6.04 7.18
C ASN A 94 11.53 5.96 7.17
N GLU A 95 10.90 6.76 6.32
CA GLU A 95 9.44 6.80 6.21
C GLU A 95 8.90 5.49 5.63
N ILE A 96 9.61 4.92 4.64
CA ILE A 96 9.25 3.61 4.09
C ILE A 96 9.27 2.54 5.17
N THR A 97 10.30 2.56 6.03
CA THR A 97 10.40 1.63 7.15
C THR A 97 9.23 1.82 8.12
N GLU A 98 8.84 3.06 8.39
CA GLU A 98 7.69 3.34 9.27
C GLU A 98 6.39 2.82 8.67
N ILE A 99 6.20 2.97 7.36
CA ILE A 99 5.04 2.42 6.66
C ILE A 99 5.00 0.90 6.80
N GLN A 100 6.13 0.23 6.60
CA GLN A 100 6.22 -1.22 6.76
C GLN A 100 5.94 -1.64 8.20
N ASN A 101 6.46 -0.91 9.17
CA ASN A 101 6.19 -1.18 10.59
C ASN A 101 4.72 -1.01 10.92
N GLU A 102 4.06 -0.02 10.35
CA GLU A 102 2.61 0.17 10.51
C GLU A 102 1.83 -1.01 9.97
N ILE A 103 2.20 -1.49 8.78
CA ILE A 103 1.59 -2.67 8.18
C ILE A 103 1.82 -3.89 9.06
N ASP A 104 3.04 -4.08 9.55
CA ASP A 104 3.37 -5.21 10.44
C ASP A 104 2.52 -5.17 11.70
N ALA A 105 2.32 -3.99 12.28
CA ALA A 105 1.49 -3.82 13.46
C ALA A 105 0.02 -4.17 13.17
N LEU A 106 -0.49 -3.73 12.03
CA LEU A 106 -1.85 -4.05 11.60
C LEU A 106 -2.03 -5.56 11.40
N LEU A 107 -1.07 -6.20 10.74
CA LEU A 107 -1.11 -7.64 10.51
C LEU A 107 -1.01 -8.40 11.84
N ASN A 108 -0.11 -7.98 12.72
CA ASN A 108 0.03 -8.62 14.02
C ASN A 108 -1.26 -8.51 14.84
N ASN A 109 -1.95 -7.38 14.76
CA ASN A 109 -3.22 -7.21 15.47
C ASN A 109 -4.32 -8.09 14.91
N LEU A 110 -4.27 -8.43 13.61
CA LEU A 110 -5.20 -9.39 13.02
C LEU A 110 -4.87 -10.83 13.45
N ILE A 111 -3.59 -11.15 13.54
CA ILE A 111 -3.13 -12.50 13.92
C ILE A 111 -3.30 -12.71 15.42
N ASN A 112 -2.93 -11.72 16.23
CA ASN A 112 -2.95 -11.79 17.69
C ASN A 112 -3.67 -10.57 18.26
N PRO A 113 -5.00 -10.49 18.13
CA PRO A 113 -5.74 -9.31 18.59
C PRO A 113 -5.65 -9.16 20.11
N THR A 114 -5.46 -7.92 20.57
CA THR A 114 -5.40 -7.61 21.99
C THR A 114 -6.80 -7.45 22.60
N VAL A 115 -7.80 -7.24 21.75
CA VAL A 115 -9.20 -7.12 22.16
C VAL A 115 -10.03 -7.99 21.24
N ILE A 116 -10.87 -8.82 21.82
CA ILE A 116 -11.78 -9.68 21.05
C ILE A 116 -13.20 -9.44 21.50
N THR A 117 -14.16 -9.84 20.65
CA THR A 117 -15.58 -9.76 20.98
C THR A 117 -16.16 -11.18 20.91
N PRO A 118 -16.08 -11.93 21.99
CA PRO A 118 -16.60 -13.30 21.98
C PRO A 118 -18.11 -13.31 21.95
N ASN A 119 -18.67 -14.43 21.52
CA ASN A 119 -20.11 -14.64 21.61
C ASN A 119 -20.54 -14.60 23.08
N LEU A 120 -21.71 -14.00 23.33
CA LEU A 120 -22.26 -13.97 24.65
C LEU A 120 -22.63 -15.40 25.08
N PRO A 121 -22.26 -15.83 26.31
CA PRO A 121 -22.51 -17.22 26.74
C PRO A 121 -23.97 -17.62 26.71
N TRP A 122 -24.86 -16.67 26.97
CA TRP A 122 -26.31 -16.93 27.02
C TRP A 122 -26.98 -16.79 25.63
N ASN A 123 -26.23 -16.38 24.61
CA ASN A 123 -26.75 -16.22 23.25
C ASN A 123 -26.15 -17.30 22.37
N ASN A 124 -26.34 -18.51 22.78
CA ASN A 124 -25.65 -19.66 22.18
C ASN A 124 -26.51 -20.30 21.09
N ILE A 125 -26.49 -19.71 19.92
CA ILE A 125 -27.23 -20.24 18.78
C ILE A 125 -26.28 -20.64 17.65
#